data_accee4c6ced4bb05df6cd9aca39d6c23
#
_entry.id   accee4c6ced4bb05df6cd9aca39d6c23
#
_cell.length_a   1.000
_cell.length_b   1.000
_cell.length_c   1.000
_cell.angle_alpha   90.00
_cell.angle_beta   90.00
_cell.angle_gamma   90.00
#
_symmetry.space_group_name_H-M   'P 1'
#
loop_
_entity.id
_entity.type
_entity.pdbx_description
1 polymer ?
#
loop_
_entity_poly.entity_id
_entity_poly.type
_entity_poly.pdbx_seq_one_letter_code
_entity_poly.pdbx_strand_id
1 'polypeptide(L)'
;MAYILGFWFADGYMRHEKSYRIVFASKDYHLLLQIRNCLGSNHPIYRRKDGTGDQLIIFSKQIYLKLLALGGKRCKSKIIRFPRVPYKHLPDFIRGYFDGDGSVFHTTYIHTKTKRPRTELRSNFTSGSPKFLEDLQNALVNNLGAIKKKICSYNKGASWKLGYGTYDTLKLLQFMYYPNYSVGLERKAAFLGKRGN
;
A
#
# COMPACT_ATOMS: atom_id res chain seq x y z
N MET A 1 9.30 -2.62 -10.66
CA MET A 1 10.05 -2.80 -9.36
C MET A 1 9.54 -1.87 -8.26
N ALA A 2 9.20 -0.60 -8.52
CA ALA A 2 8.71 0.32 -7.48
C ALA A 2 7.42 -0.16 -6.79
N TYR A 3 6.49 -0.76 -7.55
CA TYR A 3 5.30 -1.41 -7.00
C TYR A 3 5.66 -2.50 -5.98
N ILE A 4 6.57 -3.39 -6.33
CA ILE A 4 7.00 -4.49 -5.46
C ILE A 4 7.62 -3.96 -4.16
N LEU A 5 8.40 -2.88 -4.26
CA LEU A 5 8.96 -2.20 -3.11
C LEU A 5 7.84 -1.64 -2.22
N GLY A 6 6.88 -0.91 -2.79
CA GLY A 6 5.75 -0.35 -2.07
C GLY A 6 4.92 -1.42 -1.35
N PHE A 7 4.60 -2.51 -2.05
CA PHE A 7 3.88 -3.64 -1.47
C PHE A 7 4.68 -4.32 -0.34
N TRP A 8 6.00 -4.48 -0.52
CA TRP A 8 6.86 -5.01 0.55
C TRP A 8 6.90 -4.07 1.78
N PHE A 9 6.87 -2.76 1.57
CA PHE A 9 6.78 -1.78 2.66
C PHE A 9 5.48 -1.91 3.47
N ALA A 10 4.38 -2.32 2.86
CA ALA A 10 3.11 -2.66 3.52
C ALA A 10 3.19 -4.07 4.16
N ASP A 11 3.00 -5.09 3.36
CA ASP A 11 2.75 -6.49 3.75
C ASP A 11 3.98 -7.41 3.66
N GLY A 12 5.17 -6.85 3.46
CA GLY A 12 6.41 -7.62 3.43
C GLY A 12 7.15 -7.65 4.75
N TYR A 13 7.99 -8.65 4.93
CA TYR A 13 9.01 -8.67 6.00
C TYR A 13 10.27 -9.38 5.53
N MET A 14 11.35 -9.24 6.27
CA MET A 14 12.61 -9.91 5.99
C MET A 14 13.25 -10.48 7.25
N ARG A 15 13.98 -11.58 7.08
CA ARG A 15 14.75 -12.24 8.12
C ARG A 15 16.12 -12.65 7.59
N HIS A 16 17.10 -12.63 8.45
CA HIS A 16 18.43 -13.19 8.20
C HIS A 16 18.86 -13.93 9.47
N GLU A 17 18.82 -15.24 9.38
CA GLU A 17 19.35 -16.16 10.40
C GLU A 17 20.42 -17.03 9.75
N LYS A 18 19.99 -18.08 9.04
CA LYS A 18 20.84 -18.95 8.19
C LYS A 18 20.80 -18.56 6.71
N SER A 19 19.78 -17.78 6.30
CA SER A 19 19.58 -17.38 4.90
C SER A 19 18.94 -15.97 4.81
N TYR A 20 19.20 -15.28 3.72
CA TYR A 20 18.61 -13.96 3.40
C TYR A 20 17.20 -14.18 2.85
N ARG A 21 16.21 -14.05 3.72
CA ARG A 21 14.81 -14.34 3.41
C ARG A 21 13.99 -13.06 3.30
N ILE A 22 13.33 -12.87 2.17
CA ILE A 22 12.38 -11.80 1.89
C ILE A 22 11.02 -12.46 1.71
N VAL A 23 10.01 -11.95 2.39
CA VAL A 23 8.65 -12.50 2.36
C VAL A 23 7.67 -11.43 1.92
N PHE A 24 6.78 -11.81 1.02
CA PHE A 24 5.58 -11.08 0.64
C PHE A 24 4.38 -11.91 1.10
N ALA A 25 3.45 -11.30 1.81
CA ALA A 25 2.25 -11.97 2.28
C ALA A 25 1.00 -11.29 1.70
N SER A 26 -0.01 -12.05 1.30
CA SER A 26 -1.27 -11.52 0.80
C SER A 26 -2.40 -12.53 0.97
N LYS A 27 -3.63 -12.02 1.08
CA LYS A 27 -4.84 -12.83 0.89
C LYS A 27 -5.15 -13.05 -0.60
N ASP A 28 -4.54 -12.25 -1.47
CA ASP A 28 -4.73 -12.29 -2.91
C ASP A 28 -3.60 -13.08 -3.56
N TYR A 29 -3.88 -14.35 -3.88
CA TYR A 29 -2.91 -15.26 -4.50
C TYR A 29 -2.44 -14.75 -5.87
N HIS A 30 -3.35 -14.18 -6.69
CA HIS A 30 -3.00 -13.67 -8.00
C HIS A 30 -2.03 -12.49 -7.93
N LEU A 31 -2.13 -11.65 -6.92
CA LEU A 31 -1.16 -10.59 -6.68
C LEU A 31 0.23 -11.14 -6.40
N LEU A 32 0.35 -12.19 -5.58
CA LEU A 32 1.63 -12.85 -5.33
C LEU A 32 2.21 -13.49 -6.59
N LEU A 33 1.36 -14.04 -7.48
CA LEU A 33 1.78 -14.53 -8.80
C LEU A 33 2.36 -13.40 -9.67
N GLN A 34 1.67 -12.26 -9.74
CA GLN A 34 2.17 -11.08 -10.47
C GLN A 34 3.52 -10.61 -9.92
N ILE A 35 3.66 -10.49 -8.59
CA ILE A 35 4.92 -10.12 -7.93
C ILE A 35 6.02 -11.13 -8.26
N ARG A 36 5.73 -12.43 -8.16
CA ARG A 36 6.68 -13.51 -8.48
C ARG A 36 7.18 -13.41 -9.92
N ASN A 37 6.27 -13.21 -10.87
CA ASN A 37 6.60 -13.08 -12.29
C ASN A 37 7.46 -11.84 -12.56
N CYS A 38 7.11 -10.69 -11.96
CA CYS A 38 7.91 -9.45 -12.06
C CYS A 38 9.31 -9.58 -11.47
N LEU A 39 9.51 -10.46 -10.48
CA LEU A 39 10.82 -10.77 -9.91
C LEU A 39 11.61 -11.79 -10.74
N GLY A 40 11.03 -12.34 -11.82
CA GLY A 40 11.62 -13.44 -12.58
C GLY A 40 11.88 -14.67 -11.71
N SER A 41 11.03 -14.91 -10.70
CA SER A 41 11.23 -15.93 -9.69
C SER A 41 10.37 -17.16 -9.96
N ASN A 42 10.93 -18.33 -9.69
CA ASN A 42 10.22 -19.63 -9.71
C ASN A 42 9.91 -20.15 -8.31
N HIS A 43 10.16 -19.37 -7.25
CA HIS A 43 9.86 -19.80 -5.89
C HIS A 43 8.37 -20.12 -5.73
N PRO A 44 8.01 -21.19 -4.99
CA PRO A 44 6.62 -21.52 -4.75
C PRO A 44 5.94 -20.51 -3.83
N ILE A 45 4.62 -20.36 -4.03
CA ILE A 45 3.75 -19.62 -3.13
C ILE A 45 3.13 -20.61 -2.17
N TYR A 46 3.26 -20.36 -0.87
CA TYR A 46 2.79 -21.25 0.19
C TYR A 46 1.56 -20.70 0.87
N ARG A 47 0.59 -21.56 1.16
CA ARG A 47 -0.48 -21.22 2.09
C ARG A 47 0.10 -21.03 3.49
N ARG A 48 -0.27 -19.98 4.18
CA ARG A 48 0.12 -19.74 5.58
C ARG A 48 -0.55 -20.77 6.48
N LYS A 49 0.18 -21.26 7.50
CA LYS A 49 -0.32 -22.27 8.44
C LYS A 49 -1.55 -21.80 9.23
N ASP A 50 -1.65 -20.47 9.48
CA ASP A 50 -2.78 -19.85 10.18
C ASP A 50 -4.01 -19.63 9.28
N GLY A 51 -3.95 -20.04 8.01
CA GLY A 51 -5.04 -19.87 7.05
C GLY A 51 -5.33 -18.43 6.62
N THR A 52 -4.57 -17.44 7.09
CA THR A 52 -4.86 -16.00 6.90
C THR A 52 -4.46 -15.47 5.51
N GLY A 53 -3.96 -16.32 4.61
CA GLY A 53 -3.54 -15.95 3.26
C GLY A 53 -2.37 -16.78 2.77
N ASP A 54 -1.68 -16.27 1.77
CA ASP A 54 -0.56 -16.92 1.11
C ASP A 54 0.73 -16.10 1.29
N GLN A 55 1.88 -16.73 1.06
CA GLN A 55 3.17 -16.07 1.13
C GLN A 55 4.11 -16.53 0.03
N LEU A 56 4.81 -15.58 -0.58
CA LEU A 56 5.94 -15.78 -1.47
C LEU A 56 7.22 -15.53 -0.69
N ILE A 57 8.11 -16.53 -0.64
CA ILE A 57 9.39 -16.45 0.07
C ILE A 57 10.50 -16.45 -0.97
N ILE A 58 11.27 -15.36 -1.01
CA ILE A 58 12.43 -15.20 -1.89
C ILE A 58 13.71 -15.31 -1.07
N PHE A 59 14.66 -16.12 -1.53
CA PHE A 59 15.99 -16.24 -0.95
C PHE A 59 16.98 -15.49 -1.84
N SER A 60 17.38 -14.28 -1.42
CA SER A 60 18.33 -13.45 -2.18
C SER A 60 19.08 -12.47 -1.29
N LYS A 61 20.39 -12.65 -1.17
CA LYS A 61 21.26 -11.69 -0.48
C LYS A 61 21.21 -10.32 -1.15
N GLN A 62 21.23 -10.27 -2.48
CA GLN A 62 21.23 -9.02 -3.24
C GLN A 62 19.96 -8.18 -2.99
N ILE A 63 18.76 -8.80 -3.09
CA ILE A 63 17.50 -8.11 -2.84
C ILE A 63 17.42 -7.69 -1.37
N TYR A 64 17.85 -8.54 -0.44
CA TYR A 64 17.86 -8.25 0.98
C TYR A 64 18.68 -7.00 1.29
N LEU A 65 19.93 -6.91 0.78
CA LEU A 65 20.81 -5.77 0.99
C LEU A 65 20.26 -4.49 0.33
N LYS A 66 19.67 -4.59 -0.87
CA LYS A 66 19.00 -3.45 -1.51
C LYS A 66 17.81 -2.95 -0.70
N LEU A 67 17.00 -3.83 -0.12
CA LEU A 67 15.91 -3.44 0.76
C LEU A 67 16.42 -2.73 2.02
N LEU A 68 17.52 -3.20 2.64
CA LEU A 68 18.16 -2.51 3.77
C LEU A 68 18.61 -1.09 3.37
N ALA A 69 19.27 -0.94 2.23
CA ALA A 69 19.74 0.36 1.73
C ALA A 69 18.58 1.34 1.47
N LEU A 70 17.40 0.82 1.09
CA LEU A 70 16.17 1.59 0.88
C LEU A 70 15.39 1.85 2.18
N GLY A 71 15.97 1.56 3.34
CA GLY A 71 15.33 1.80 4.64
C GLY A 71 14.47 0.64 5.15
N GLY A 72 14.50 -0.51 4.48
CA GLY A 72 13.88 -1.73 4.98
C GLY A 72 14.54 -2.19 6.28
N LYS A 73 13.74 -2.65 7.24
CA LYS A 73 14.21 -3.10 8.55
C LYS A 73 13.50 -4.38 8.97
N ARG A 74 14.15 -5.16 9.85
CA ARG A 74 13.46 -6.20 10.61
C ARG A 74 12.47 -5.51 11.56
N CYS A 75 11.31 -6.11 11.79
CA CYS A 75 10.28 -5.55 12.67
C CYS A 75 9.88 -4.09 12.30
N LYS A 76 9.79 -3.82 10.99
CA LYS A 76 9.65 -2.49 10.41
C LYS A 76 8.38 -1.72 10.80
N SER A 77 7.30 -2.40 11.19
CA SER A 77 5.93 -1.84 11.23
C SER A 77 5.80 -0.51 11.99
N LYS A 78 6.56 -0.32 13.09
CA LYS A 78 6.48 0.89 13.92
C LYS A 78 7.54 1.96 13.61
N ILE A 79 8.59 1.59 12.88
CA ILE A 79 9.79 2.43 12.71
C ILE A 79 10.14 2.73 11.26
N ILE A 80 9.35 2.21 10.33
CA ILE A 80 9.58 2.41 8.89
C ILE A 80 9.37 3.88 8.53
N ARG A 81 10.16 4.37 7.57
CA ARG A 81 10.03 5.69 6.97
C ARG A 81 9.73 5.54 5.48
N PHE A 82 9.12 6.55 4.89
CA PHE A 82 8.91 6.58 3.45
C PHE A 82 10.26 6.70 2.74
N PRO A 83 10.60 5.78 1.81
CA PRO A 83 11.89 5.78 1.15
C PRO A 83 11.98 6.91 0.13
N ARG A 84 13.21 7.27 -0.28
CA ARG A 84 13.39 8.15 -1.43
C ARG A 84 12.98 7.42 -2.70
N VAL A 85 11.85 7.82 -3.28
CA VAL A 85 11.35 7.28 -4.54
C VAL A 85 11.41 8.38 -5.60
N PRO A 86 12.11 8.19 -6.73
CA PRO A 86 12.07 9.13 -7.84
C PRO A 86 10.65 9.35 -8.33
N TYR A 87 10.30 10.60 -8.72
CA TYR A 87 8.95 10.99 -9.14
C TYR A 87 8.32 10.05 -10.17
N LYS A 88 9.09 9.67 -11.19
CA LYS A 88 8.62 8.74 -12.26
C LYS A 88 8.18 7.36 -11.75
N HIS A 89 8.59 6.97 -10.56
CA HIS A 89 8.26 5.69 -9.92
C HIS A 89 7.31 5.82 -8.73
N LEU A 90 6.97 7.06 -8.37
CA LEU A 90 6.14 7.36 -7.20
C LEU A 90 4.73 6.76 -7.31
N PRO A 91 4.03 6.83 -8.48
CA PRO A 91 2.72 6.21 -8.64
C PRO A 91 2.73 4.72 -8.33
N ASP A 92 3.72 4.00 -8.86
CA ASP A 92 3.87 2.57 -8.66
C ASP A 92 4.15 2.21 -7.20
N PHE A 93 5.06 2.94 -6.55
CA PHE A 93 5.37 2.71 -5.15
C PHE A 93 4.14 2.92 -4.27
N ILE A 94 3.42 4.03 -4.47
CA ILE A 94 2.22 4.35 -3.69
C ILE A 94 1.12 3.33 -3.96
N ARG A 95 0.93 2.89 -5.23
CA ARG A 95 -0.02 1.81 -5.56
C ARG A 95 0.32 0.52 -4.84
N GLY A 96 1.59 0.10 -4.85
CA GLY A 96 2.03 -1.09 -4.14
C GLY A 96 1.75 -1.03 -2.64
N TYR A 97 2.08 0.09 -2.01
CA TYR A 97 1.76 0.31 -0.60
C TYR A 97 0.25 0.35 -0.34
N PHE A 98 -0.51 1.02 -1.19
CA PHE A 98 -1.97 1.11 -1.09
C PHE A 98 -2.64 -0.24 -1.28
N ASP A 99 -2.12 -1.10 -2.16
CA ASP A 99 -2.65 -2.45 -2.36
C ASP A 99 -2.47 -3.34 -1.13
N GLY A 100 -1.39 -3.18 -0.38
CA GLY A 100 -1.20 -3.82 0.92
C GLY A 100 -2.03 -3.15 2.02
N ASP A 101 -1.62 -1.99 2.45
CA ASP A 101 -2.12 -1.30 3.66
C ASP A 101 -3.09 -0.14 3.40
N GLY A 102 -3.59 0.02 2.17
CA GLY A 102 -4.61 1.00 1.82
C GLY A 102 -6.01 0.41 1.71
N SER A 103 -7.01 1.27 1.80
CA SER A 103 -8.41 0.92 1.57
C SER A 103 -9.10 1.98 0.74
N VAL A 104 -10.04 1.57 -0.12
CA VAL A 104 -10.98 2.45 -0.82
C VAL A 104 -12.38 1.86 -0.67
N PHE A 105 -13.36 2.71 -0.36
CA PHE A 105 -14.72 2.30 -0.07
C PHE A 105 -15.70 3.46 -0.21
N HIS A 106 -16.98 3.12 -0.43
CA HIS A 106 -18.06 4.08 -0.28
C HIS A 106 -18.55 4.10 1.18
N THR A 107 -18.86 5.29 1.68
CA THR A 107 -19.52 5.48 2.98
C THR A 107 -20.78 6.29 2.79
N THR A 108 -21.90 5.84 3.38
CA THR A 108 -23.18 6.55 3.34
C THR A 108 -23.49 7.07 4.74
N TYR A 109 -23.89 8.33 4.81
CA TYR A 109 -24.31 8.98 6.06
C TYR A 109 -25.45 9.95 5.80
N ILE A 110 -26.19 10.31 6.85
CA ILE A 110 -27.23 11.32 6.75
C ILE A 110 -26.60 12.72 6.88
N HIS A 111 -26.73 13.49 5.81
CA HIS A 111 -26.20 14.85 5.81
C HIS A 111 -26.93 15.74 6.83
N THR A 112 -26.19 16.37 7.74
CA THR A 112 -26.74 17.06 8.91
C THR A 112 -27.76 18.17 8.57
N LYS A 113 -27.48 18.95 7.52
CA LYS A 113 -28.34 20.09 7.10
C LYS A 113 -29.55 19.62 6.27
N THR A 114 -29.33 18.74 5.28
CA THR A 114 -30.38 18.36 4.32
C THR A 114 -31.19 17.15 4.78
N LYS A 115 -30.75 16.45 5.85
CA LYS A 115 -31.32 15.19 6.35
C LYS A 115 -31.47 14.09 5.30
N ARG A 116 -30.75 14.20 4.19
CA ARG A 116 -30.76 13.20 3.11
C ARG A 116 -29.53 12.29 3.18
N PRO A 117 -29.64 11.05 2.77
CA PRO A 117 -28.49 10.18 2.65
C PRO A 117 -27.51 10.73 1.61
N ARG A 118 -26.24 10.71 1.95
CA ARG A 118 -25.13 11.11 1.06
C ARG A 118 -24.08 10.00 1.05
N THR A 119 -23.72 9.55 -0.14
CA THR A 119 -22.65 8.58 -0.33
C THR A 119 -21.38 9.29 -0.80
N GLU A 120 -20.27 8.99 -0.15
CA GLU A 120 -18.95 9.53 -0.48
C GLU A 120 -17.96 8.42 -0.73
N LEU A 121 -17.11 8.59 -1.74
CA LEU A 121 -15.93 7.76 -1.94
C LEU A 121 -14.84 8.21 -0.99
N ARG A 122 -14.26 7.27 -0.26
CA ARG A 122 -13.16 7.53 0.68
C ARG A 122 -12.02 6.55 0.49
N SER A 123 -10.82 7.02 0.78
CA SER A 123 -9.64 6.16 0.87
C SER A 123 -8.87 6.45 2.13
N ASN A 124 -8.08 5.47 2.57
CA ASN A 124 -7.11 5.66 3.62
C ASN A 124 -5.85 4.83 3.39
N PHE A 125 -4.74 5.30 3.96
CA PHE A 125 -3.51 4.56 4.15
C PHE A 125 -3.38 4.26 5.63
N THR A 126 -2.96 3.05 5.95
CA THR A 126 -2.71 2.61 7.34
C THR A 126 -1.23 2.31 7.51
N SER A 127 -0.67 2.63 8.66
CA SER A 127 0.70 2.27 9.02
C SER A 127 0.86 2.15 10.54
N GLY A 128 1.73 1.27 10.99
CA GLY A 128 2.20 1.27 12.38
C GLY A 128 3.13 2.45 12.69
N SER A 129 3.69 3.11 11.67
CA SER A 129 4.58 4.28 11.79
C SER A 129 3.86 5.56 11.38
N PRO A 130 3.57 6.49 12.31
CA PRO A 130 3.00 7.79 11.94
C PRO A 130 3.95 8.60 11.06
N LYS A 131 5.26 8.48 11.27
CA LYS A 131 6.28 9.17 10.47
C LYS A 131 6.29 8.71 9.01
N PHE A 132 6.00 7.44 8.74
CA PHE A 132 5.82 6.98 7.36
C PHE A 132 4.64 7.68 6.69
N LEU A 133 3.51 7.82 7.38
CA LEU A 133 2.33 8.49 6.86
C LEU A 133 2.53 10.01 6.68
N GLU A 134 3.32 10.65 7.55
CA GLU A 134 3.72 12.06 7.40
C GLU A 134 4.55 12.25 6.14
N ASP A 135 5.57 11.41 5.92
CA ASP A 135 6.43 11.45 4.74
C ASP A 135 5.62 11.16 3.46
N LEU A 136 4.75 10.14 3.49
CA LEU A 136 3.81 9.82 2.40
C LEU A 136 2.90 11.02 2.08
N GLN A 137 2.30 11.63 3.11
CA GLN A 137 1.44 12.80 2.94
C GLN A 137 2.20 13.97 2.29
N ASN A 138 3.43 14.23 2.73
CA ASN A 138 4.26 15.27 2.13
C ASN A 138 4.53 14.97 0.64
N ALA A 139 4.80 13.71 0.29
CA ALA A 139 4.96 13.30 -1.10
C ALA A 139 3.68 13.53 -1.92
N LEU A 140 2.50 13.21 -1.36
CA LEU A 140 1.21 13.41 -2.01
C LEU A 140 0.85 14.90 -2.16
N VAL A 141 1.14 15.72 -1.14
CA VAL A 141 0.92 17.18 -1.21
C VAL A 141 1.80 17.79 -2.29
N ASN A 142 3.09 17.48 -2.29
CA ASN A 142 4.07 18.09 -3.20
C ASN A 142 3.90 17.66 -4.66
N ASN A 143 3.45 16.42 -4.91
CA ASN A 143 3.41 15.88 -6.27
C ASN A 143 2.00 15.77 -6.85
N LEU A 144 0.97 15.76 -6.01
CA LEU A 144 -0.41 15.58 -6.45
C LEU A 144 -1.32 16.75 -6.02
N GLY A 145 -0.83 17.68 -5.21
CA GLY A 145 -1.65 18.74 -4.64
C GLY A 145 -2.77 18.19 -3.75
N ALA A 146 -2.54 17.05 -3.08
CA ALA A 146 -3.50 16.51 -2.12
C ALA A 146 -3.62 17.41 -0.88
N ILE A 147 -4.81 17.49 -0.30
CA ILE A 147 -5.02 18.31 0.90
C ILE A 147 -4.35 17.66 2.10
N LYS A 148 -3.58 18.45 2.85
CA LYS A 148 -2.99 17.98 4.11
C LYS A 148 -4.08 17.61 5.12
N LYS A 149 -4.01 16.41 5.67
CA LYS A 149 -4.99 15.85 6.61
C LYS A 149 -4.34 15.48 7.95
N LYS A 150 -5.14 15.46 9.00
CA LYS A 150 -4.71 14.93 10.29
C LYS A 150 -4.50 13.42 10.19
N ILE A 151 -3.35 12.95 10.64
CA ILE A 151 -3.08 11.53 10.84
C ILE A 151 -3.69 11.13 12.18
N CYS A 152 -4.62 10.19 12.15
CA CYS A 152 -5.37 9.78 13.33
C CYS A 152 -4.86 8.45 13.87
N SER A 153 -4.71 8.37 15.19
CA SER A 153 -4.45 7.11 15.88
C SER A 153 -5.63 6.16 15.67
N TYR A 154 -5.33 4.91 15.43
CA TYR A 154 -6.29 3.85 15.23
C TYR A 154 -5.89 2.64 16.09
N ASN A 155 -6.88 1.85 16.50
CA ASN A 155 -6.66 0.64 17.30
C ASN A 155 -5.80 0.90 18.56
N LYS A 156 -6.22 1.87 19.39
CA LYS A 156 -5.56 2.25 20.65
C LYS A 156 -4.06 2.57 20.51
N GLY A 157 -3.66 3.20 19.38
CA GLY A 157 -2.28 3.58 19.12
C GLY A 157 -1.42 2.49 18.49
N ALA A 158 -1.98 1.31 18.18
CA ALA A 158 -1.24 0.24 17.51
C ALA A 158 -0.96 0.55 16.04
N SER A 159 -1.80 1.40 15.42
CA SER A 159 -1.64 1.87 14.04
C SER A 159 -2.20 3.28 13.85
N TRP A 160 -1.90 3.88 12.70
CA TRP A 160 -2.28 5.22 12.32
C TRP A 160 -2.94 5.20 10.95
N LYS A 161 -3.86 6.15 10.72
CA LYS A 161 -4.58 6.30 9.45
C LYS A 161 -4.43 7.71 8.91
N LEU A 162 -4.18 7.78 7.60
CA LEU A 162 -4.23 8.98 6.79
C LEU A 162 -5.40 8.81 5.80
N GLY A 163 -6.49 9.58 5.99
CA GLY A 163 -7.74 9.43 5.24
C GLY A 163 -8.00 10.60 4.30
N TYR A 164 -8.60 10.29 3.15
CA TYR A 164 -8.99 11.25 2.11
C TYR A 164 -10.46 11.12 1.75
N GLY A 165 -11.09 12.27 1.43
CA GLY A 165 -12.45 12.34 0.90
C GLY A 165 -12.49 12.14 -0.61
N THR A 166 -13.68 12.23 -1.20
CA THR A 166 -13.95 11.87 -2.60
C THR A 166 -12.98 12.49 -3.60
N TYR A 167 -12.76 13.81 -3.54
CA TYR A 167 -11.93 14.53 -4.49
C TYR A 167 -10.47 14.05 -4.50
N ASP A 168 -9.84 14.02 -3.32
CA ASP A 168 -8.46 13.54 -3.21
C ASP A 168 -8.37 12.03 -3.48
N THR A 169 -9.39 11.24 -3.10
CA THR A 169 -9.43 9.82 -3.39
C THR A 169 -9.42 9.54 -4.89
N LEU A 170 -10.21 10.28 -5.68
CA LEU A 170 -10.22 10.14 -7.14
C LEU A 170 -8.87 10.51 -7.75
N LYS A 171 -8.26 11.64 -7.31
CA LYS A 171 -6.91 12.01 -7.74
C LYS A 171 -5.88 10.92 -7.42
N LEU A 172 -5.93 10.37 -6.20
CA LEU A 172 -5.04 9.29 -5.77
C LEU A 172 -5.21 8.03 -6.62
N LEU A 173 -6.45 7.61 -6.88
CA LEU A 173 -6.73 6.45 -7.70
C LEU A 173 -6.23 6.66 -9.15
N GLN A 174 -6.49 7.82 -9.76
CA GLN A 174 -6.00 8.15 -11.10
C GLN A 174 -4.46 8.15 -11.16
N PHE A 175 -3.81 8.67 -10.13
CA PHE A 175 -2.36 8.69 -10.03
C PHE A 175 -1.77 7.29 -9.88
N MET A 176 -2.37 6.45 -9.05
CA MET A 176 -1.90 5.10 -8.76
C MET A 176 -2.22 4.10 -9.87
N TYR A 177 -3.46 4.15 -10.39
CA TYR A 177 -3.97 3.20 -11.39
C TYR A 177 -4.08 3.87 -12.76
N TYR A 178 -2.98 4.47 -13.23
CA TYR A 178 -2.86 5.07 -14.55
C TYR A 178 -3.02 4.00 -15.66
N PRO A 179 -3.37 4.39 -16.92
CA PRO A 179 -3.52 3.43 -18.00
C PRO A 179 -2.27 2.56 -18.19
N ASN A 180 -2.48 1.26 -18.41
CA ASN A 180 -1.41 0.27 -18.67
C ASN A 180 -0.43 0.03 -17.48
N TYR A 181 -0.85 0.27 -16.25
CA TYR A 181 -0.07 -0.20 -15.10
C TYR A 181 0.06 -1.74 -15.14
N SER A 182 1.22 -2.26 -14.76
CA SER A 182 1.55 -3.69 -14.97
C SER A 182 1.11 -4.62 -13.84
N VAL A 183 1.05 -4.11 -12.60
CA VAL A 183 0.73 -4.91 -11.39
C VAL A 183 -0.16 -4.10 -10.47
N GLY A 184 -1.20 -4.72 -9.92
CA GLY A 184 -2.09 -4.07 -8.96
C GLY A 184 -3.36 -4.87 -8.68
N LEU A 185 -4.11 -4.43 -7.67
CA LEU A 185 -5.39 -5.02 -7.30
C LEU A 185 -6.53 -4.40 -8.11
N GLU A 186 -7.03 -5.12 -9.11
CA GLU A 186 -8.14 -4.68 -9.97
C GLU A 186 -9.37 -4.26 -9.19
N ARG A 187 -9.69 -4.93 -8.08
CA ARG A 187 -10.80 -4.57 -7.19
C ARG A 187 -10.69 -3.16 -6.61
N LYS A 188 -9.47 -2.62 -6.44
CA LYS A 188 -9.25 -1.25 -6.00
C LYS A 188 -9.26 -0.28 -7.17
N ALA A 189 -8.69 -0.66 -8.31
CA ALA A 189 -8.75 0.12 -9.54
C ALA A 189 -10.20 0.32 -10.05
N ALA A 190 -11.08 -0.67 -9.84
CA ALA A 190 -12.49 -0.62 -10.27
C ALA A 190 -13.28 0.56 -9.66
N PHE A 191 -12.80 1.19 -8.58
CA PHE A 191 -13.43 2.39 -8.04
C PHE A 191 -13.27 3.63 -8.94
N LEU A 192 -12.33 3.63 -9.91
CA LEU A 192 -12.22 4.69 -10.93
C LEU A 192 -13.41 4.72 -11.88
N GLY A 193 -13.98 3.55 -12.22
CA GLY A 193 -15.13 3.44 -13.12
C GLY A 193 -16.50 3.58 -12.44
N LYS A 194 -16.56 3.49 -11.13
CA LYS A 194 -17.80 3.62 -10.34
C LYS A 194 -18.01 5.08 -9.97
N ARG A 195 -18.45 5.91 -10.93
CA ARG A 195 -19.09 7.19 -10.57
C ARG A 195 -20.34 6.83 -9.75
N GLY A 196 -20.39 7.27 -8.49
CA GLY A 196 -21.60 7.11 -7.68
C GLY A 196 -22.77 7.79 -8.41
N ASN A 197 -23.78 6.98 -8.74
CA ASN A 197 -25.10 7.48 -9.11
C ASN A 197 -25.74 8.16 -7.91
#